data_3b965993880d61ad263a821330d9676c
#
_entry.id   3b965993880d61ad263a821330d9676c
#
_cell.length_a   1.000
_cell.length_b   1.000
_cell.length_c   1.000
_cell.angle_alpha   90.00
_cell.angle_beta   90.00
_cell.angle_gamma   90.00
#
_symmetry.space_group_name_H-M   'P 1'
#
loop_
_entity.id
_entity.type
_entity.pdbx_description
1 polymer ?
#
loop_
_entity_poly.entity_id
_entity_poly.type
_entity_poly.pdbx_seq_one_letter_code
_entity_poly.pdbx_strand_id
1 'polypeptide(L)'
;MDQLLRKKVPTRAGLLLTRAEEVGFVGMLAALKETYLDSEALYINIECSSIKAGAKMGAGPIVRVGDRMSIFNPQISAALRASAEELHSSHPSFLYQRKLMDSGSCEATPMVNRGLQTGAVALPLGNYHNIGVKGLETENIALGDALSLVD
;
A
#
# COMPACT_ATOMS: atom_id res chain seq x y z
N MET A 1 -7.57 -1.10 -11.65
CA MET A 1 -7.41 -1.38 -13.09
C MET A 1 -8.72 -1.23 -13.86
N ASP A 2 -9.80 -1.89 -13.44
CA ASP A 2 -11.10 -1.79 -14.12
C ASP A 2 -11.64 -0.36 -14.24
N GLN A 3 -11.53 0.45 -13.20
CA GLN A 3 -11.93 1.87 -13.24
C GLN A 3 -11.09 2.70 -14.23
N LEU A 4 -9.79 2.47 -14.33
CA LEU A 4 -8.94 3.15 -15.32
C LEU A 4 -9.38 2.81 -16.74
N LEU A 5 -9.71 1.54 -16.98
CA LEU A 5 -10.21 1.09 -18.29
C LEU A 5 -11.58 1.72 -18.60
N ARG A 6 -12.49 1.76 -17.63
CA ARG A 6 -13.82 2.36 -17.80
C ARG A 6 -13.76 3.86 -18.04
N LYS A 7 -12.92 4.58 -17.30
CA LYS A 7 -12.73 6.03 -17.46
C LYS A 7 -11.91 6.41 -18.69
N LYS A 8 -11.40 5.43 -19.45
CA LYS A 8 -10.55 5.63 -20.64
C LYS A 8 -9.38 6.59 -20.38
N VAL A 9 -8.80 6.52 -19.18
CA VAL A 9 -7.64 7.34 -18.83
C VAL A 9 -6.46 6.89 -19.71
N PRO A 10 -5.86 7.79 -20.49
CA PRO A 10 -4.73 7.46 -21.35
C PRO A 10 -3.48 7.26 -20.50
N THR A 11 -3.34 6.10 -19.89
CA THR A 11 -2.21 5.76 -19.04
C THR A 11 -1.64 4.39 -19.37
N ARG A 12 -0.35 4.26 -19.25
CA ARG A 12 0.33 2.96 -19.23
C ARG A 12 0.37 2.48 -17.80
N ALA A 13 -0.56 1.61 -17.43
CA ALA A 13 -0.60 1.01 -16.10
C ALA A 13 -0.50 -0.50 -16.21
N GLY A 14 0.31 -1.12 -15.35
CA GLY A 14 0.44 -2.55 -15.18
C GLY A 14 0.06 -2.97 -13.77
N LEU A 15 -0.40 -4.18 -13.61
CA LEU A 15 -0.64 -4.80 -12.31
C LEU A 15 0.31 -5.98 -12.16
N LEU A 16 1.13 -5.95 -11.12
CA LEU A 16 1.98 -7.07 -10.73
C LEU A 16 1.39 -7.71 -9.47
N LEU A 17 1.03 -8.98 -9.58
CA LEU A 17 0.61 -9.79 -8.45
C LEU A 17 1.73 -10.77 -8.11
N THR A 18 2.27 -10.64 -6.93
CA THR A 18 3.33 -11.50 -6.40
C THR A 18 2.76 -12.53 -5.45
N ARG A 19 3.60 -13.43 -5.00
CA ARG A 19 3.27 -14.42 -3.97
C ARG A 19 4.48 -14.65 -3.06
N ALA A 20 4.23 -15.30 -1.93
CA ALA A 20 5.26 -15.62 -0.94
C ALA A 20 5.93 -14.37 -0.35
N GLU A 21 5.13 -13.31 -0.12
CA GLU A 21 5.56 -12.07 0.52
C GLU A 21 6.04 -12.36 1.95
N GLU A 22 5.24 -13.11 2.74
CA GLU A 22 5.43 -13.43 4.15
C GLU A 22 6.69 -14.26 4.46
N VAL A 23 7.30 -14.84 3.45
CA VAL A 23 8.54 -15.65 3.58
C VAL A 23 9.75 -14.98 2.94
N GLY A 24 9.76 -13.63 2.94
CA GLY A 24 10.91 -12.83 2.51
C GLY A 24 10.80 -12.28 1.09
N PHE A 25 9.61 -11.88 0.66
CA PHE A 25 9.36 -11.18 -0.62
C PHE A 25 9.77 -11.98 -1.85
N VAL A 26 9.68 -13.32 -1.79
CA VAL A 26 10.23 -14.23 -2.81
C VAL A 26 9.72 -13.89 -4.21
N GLY A 27 8.41 -13.62 -4.37
CA GLY A 27 7.83 -13.26 -5.65
C GLY A 27 8.37 -11.94 -6.20
N MET A 28 8.48 -10.92 -5.34
CA MET A 28 9.05 -9.62 -5.74
C MET A 28 10.52 -9.73 -6.07
N LEU A 29 11.31 -10.47 -5.28
CA LEU A 29 12.73 -10.69 -5.56
C LEU A 29 12.94 -11.42 -6.89
N ALA A 30 12.07 -12.37 -7.23
CA ALA A 30 12.09 -13.03 -8.53
C ALA A 30 11.78 -12.03 -9.66
N ALA A 31 10.73 -11.21 -9.52
CA ALA A 31 10.39 -10.18 -10.51
C ALA A 31 11.53 -9.17 -10.72
N LEU A 32 12.19 -8.76 -9.66
CA LEU A 32 13.35 -7.85 -9.70
C LEU A 32 14.57 -8.48 -10.40
N LYS A 33 14.74 -9.81 -10.28
CA LYS A 33 15.83 -10.54 -10.91
C LYS A 33 15.60 -10.72 -12.42
N GLU A 34 14.38 -11.01 -12.83
CA GLU A 34 13.99 -11.29 -14.20
C GLU A 34 13.84 -10.03 -15.07
N THR A 35 14.13 -8.86 -14.55
CA THR A 35 14.06 -7.58 -15.28
C THR A 35 12.70 -7.23 -15.88
N TYR A 36 11.61 -7.74 -15.32
CA TYR A 36 10.25 -7.39 -15.75
C TYR A 36 9.85 -5.96 -15.35
N LEU A 37 10.60 -5.35 -14.44
CA LEU A 37 10.25 -4.04 -13.88
C LEU A 37 11.02 -2.95 -14.62
N ASP A 38 10.28 -1.99 -15.14
CA ASP A 38 10.81 -0.80 -15.82
C ASP A 38 11.39 0.17 -14.78
N SER A 39 12.67 0.53 -14.90
CA SER A 39 13.33 1.47 -13.97
C SER A 39 12.73 2.88 -14.00
N GLU A 40 12.08 3.26 -15.09
CA GLU A 40 11.46 4.57 -15.27
C GLU A 40 10.00 4.62 -14.79
N ALA A 41 9.42 3.46 -14.46
CA ALA A 41 8.05 3.40 -13.97
C ALA A 41 7.95 3.85 -12.51
N LEU A 42 6.77 4.36 -12.15
CA LEU A 42 6.40 4.62 -10.76
C LEU A 42 5.65 3.40 -10.21
N TYR A 43 6.06 2.96 -9.05
CA TYR A 43 5.47 1.79 -8.40
C TYR A 43 4.67 2.21 -7.17
N ILE A 44 3.47 1.66 -7.05
CA ILE A 44 2.64 1.81 -5.86
C ILE A 44 2.37 0.42 -5.30
N ASN A 45 2.99 0.12 -4.16
CA ASN A 45 2.71 -1.10 -3.42
C ASN A 45 1.37 -0.96 -2.69
N ILE A 46 0.55 -1.99 -2.78
CA ILE A 46 -0.76 -2.05 -2.09
C ILE A 46 -0.77 -3.27 -1.19
N GLU A 47 -1.05 -3.05 0.10
CA GLU A 47 -1.04 -4.12 1.11
C GLU A 47 -2.04 -3.88 2.24
N CYS A 48 -2.02 -4.76 3.24
CA CYS A 48 -2.67 -4.57 4.52
C CYS A 48 -1.62 -4.39 5.62
N SER A 49 -1.75 -3.35 6.44
CA SER A 49 -0.78 -3.02 7.49
C SER A 49 -1.40 -3.07 8.89
N SER A 50 -0.66 -3.63 9.82
CA SER A 50 -1.10 -3.79 11.23
C SER A 50 -1.53 -2.46 11.87
N ILE A 51 -2.68 -2.46 12.52
CA ILE A 51 -3.13 -1.32 13.36
C ILE A 51 -2.19 -1.06 14.55
N LYS A 52 -1.33 -2.00 14.93
CA LYS A 52 -0.35 -1.85 16.01
C LYS A 52 0.67 -0.74 15.75
N ALA A 53 0.90 -0.36 14.50
CA ALA A 53 1.71 0.81 14.13
C ALA A 53 0.96 2.15 14.29
N GLY A 54 -0.13 2.18 15.02
CA GLY A 54 -0.91 3.39 15.30
C GLY A 54 -1.85 3.83 14.17
N ALA A 55 -2.10 2.96 13.18
CA ALA A 55 -3.18 3.14 12.23
C ALA A 55 -4.52 2.81 12.88
N LYS A 56 -5.58 3.46 12.41
CA LYS A 56 -6.93 3.26 12.96
C LYS A 56 -7.83 2.59 11.92
N MET A 57 -8.48 1.51 12.33
CA MET A 57 -9.53 0.87 11.55
C MET A 57 -10.70 1.84 11.35
N GLY A 58 -11.25 1.92 10.15
CA GLY A 58 -12.36 2.82 9.82
C GLY A 58 -11.96 4.29 9.63
N ALA A 59 -10.68 4.62 9.65
CA ALA A 59 -10.17 5.97 9.39
C ALA A 59 -9.59 6.14 7.97
N GLY A 60 -9.94 5.25 7.07
CA GLY A 60 -9.53 5.25 5.68
C GLY A 60 -8.17 4.59 5.42
N PRO A 61 -7.80 4.44 4.15
CA PRO A 61 -6.53 3.88 3.75
C PRO A 61 -5.34 4.72 4.24
N ILE A 62 -4.18 4.10 4.29
CA ILE A 62 -2.95 4.68 4.80
C ILE A 62 -2.05 5.03 3.63
N VAL A 63 -1.77 6.31 3.39
CA VAL A 63 -0.65 6.75 2.58
C VAL A 63 0.63 6.53 3.38
N ARG A 64 1.41 5.55 2.99
CA ARG A 64 2.63 5.18 3.71
C ARG A 64 3.79 6.06 3.30
N VAL A 65 4.59 6.50 4.27
CA VAL A 65 5.84 7.23 3.99
C VAL A 65 7.07 6.35 4.06
N GLY A 66 6.91 5.15 4.55
CA GLY A 66 7.94 4.14 4.70
C GLY A 66 7.46 2.97 5.55
N ASP A 67 8.36 2.06 5.80
CA ASP A 67 8.21 0.91 6.68
C ASP A 67 9.41 0.81 7.65
N ARG A 68 9.55 -0.34 8.33
CA ARG A 68 10.64 -0.57 9.28
C ARG A 68 12.02 -0.51 8.61
N MET A 69 12.14 -0.86 7.33
CA MET A 69 13.41 -1.07 6.65
C MET A 69 13.70 -0.03 5.57
N SER A 70 12.69 0.72 5.10
CA SER A 70 12.86 1.65 3.99
C SER A 70 11.97 2.89 4.10
N ILE A 71 12.48 4.00 3.58
CA ILE A 71 11.69 5.22 3.34
C ILE A 71 11.33 5.24 1.87
N PHE A 72 10.05 5.45 1.58
CA PHE A 72 9.55 5.43 0.21
C PHE A 72 9.86 6.74 -0.52
N ASN A 73 9.74 6.72 -1.85
CA ASN A 73 10.01 7.88 -2.68
C ASN A 73 9.16 9.08 -2.22
N PRO A 74 9.77 10.22 -1.84
CA PRO A 74 9.04 11.34 -1.26
C PRO A 74 8.11 12.03 -2.27
N GLN A 75 8.43 12.00 -3.56
CA GLN A 75 7.61 12.60 -4.61
C GLN A 75 6.34 11.78 -4.84
N ILE A 76 6.44 10.45 -4.86
CA ILE A 76 5.27 9.56 -4.96
C ILE A 76 4.42 9.67 -3.69
N SER A 77 5.04 9.67 -2.51
CA SER A 77 4.32 9.85 -1.25
C SER A 77 3.59 11.21 -1.18
N ALA A 78 4.20 12.27 -1.73
CA ALA A 78 3.57 13.59 -1.83
C ALA A 78 2.40 13.59 -2.82
N ALA A 79 2.54 12.94 -3.97
CA ALA A 79 1.47 12.81 -4.96
C ALA A 79 0.27 12.03 -4.41
N LEU A 80 0.52 10.88 -3.77
CA LEU A 80 -0.54 10.09 -3.11
C LEU A 80 -1.26 10.90 -2.03
N ARG A 81 -0.51 11.68 -1.22
CA ARG A 81 -1.11 12.56 -0.24
C ARG A 81 -1.96 13.65 -0.88
N ALA A 82 -1.47 14.31 -1.94
CA ALA A 82 -2.22 15.35 -2.63
C ALA A 82 -3.52 14.82 -3.23
N SER A 83 -3.50 13.62 -3.83
CA SER A 83 -4.72 12.96 -4.33
C SER A 83 -5.70 12.66 -3.19
N ALA A 84 -5.22 12.18 -2.05
CA ALA A 84 -6.08 11.92 -0.89
C ALA A 84 -6.68 13.20 -0.30
N GLU A 85 -5.92 14.32 -0.26
CA GLU A 85 -6.40 15.63 0.17
C GLU A 85 -7.47 16.20 -0.78
N GLU A 86 -7.29 16.02 -2.08
CA GLU A 86 -8.27 16.43 -3.10
C GLU A 86 -9.57 15.64 -2.96
N LEU A 87 -9.48 14.32 -2.82
CA LEU A 87 -10.63 13.46 -2.57
C LEU A 87 -11.37 13.85 -1.28
N HIS A 88 -10.65 14.06 -0.18
CA HIS A 88 -11.25 14.49 1.07
C HIS A 88 -11.94 15.85 0.96
N SER A 89 -11.35 16.78 0.22
CA SER A 89 -11.91 18.14 0.02
C SER A 89 -13.20 18.10 -0.82
N SER A 90 -13.25 17.24 -1.84
CA SER A 90 -14.43 17.09 -2.70
C SER A 90 -15.49 16.15 -2.10
N HIS A 91 -15.09 15.20 -1.28
CA HIS A 91 -15.93 14.21 -0.62
C HIS A 91 -15.54 14.07 0.85
N PRO A 92 -16.08 14.89 1.77
CA PRO A 92 -15.67 14.90 3.18
C PRO A 92 -15.86 13.58 3.93
N SER A 93 -16.67 12.66 3.39
CA SER A 93 -16.80 11.29 3.91
C SER A 93 -15.62 10.39 3.57
N PHE A 94 -14.82 10.75 2.57
CA PHE A 94 -13.56 10.06 2.27
C PHE A 94 -12.56 10.39 3.37
N LEU A 95 -12.09 9.35 4.05
CA LEU A 95 -11.07 9.46 5.10
C LEU A 95 -9.78 8.82 4.62
N TYR A 96 -8.66 9.32 5.09
CA TYR A 96 -7.35 8.71 4.87
C TYR A 96 -6.40 9.00 6.03
N GLN A 97 -5.35 8.24 6.12
CA GLN A 97 -4.29 8.41 7.11
C GLN A 97 -2.94 8.55 6.39
N ARG A 98 -1.98 9.21 7.03
CA ARG A 98 -0.59 9.26 6.57
C ARG A 98 0.34 8.83 7.68
N LYS A 99 1.10 7.75 7.46
CA LYS A 99 1.92 7.17 8.52
C LYS A 99 3.20 6.53 8.03
N LEU A 100 4.21 6.52 8.91
CA LEU A 100 5.30 5.57 8.88
C LEU A 100 4.80 4.28 9.54
N MET A 101 4.83 3.17 8.80
CA MET A 101 4.36 1.86 9.28
C MET A 101 5.57 1.03 9.73
N ASP A 102 6.10 1.34 10.89
CA ASP A 102 7.39 0.86 11.42
C ASP A 102 7.33 -0.53 12.10
N SER A 103 6.17 -1.16 12.13
CA SER A 103 6.01 -2.48 12.75
C SER A 103 6.41 -3.66 11.85
N GLY A 104 6.63 -3.42 10.58
CA GLY A 104 6.99 -4.46 9.59
C GLY A 104 7.56 -3.83 8.32
N SER A 105 7.85 -4.69 7.35
CA SER A 105 8.27 -4.31 6.00
C SER A 105 7.34 -4.93 4.97
N CYS A 106 7.44 -4.51 3.72
CA CYS A 106 6.60 -4.98 2.63
C CYS A 106 7.40 -5.09 1.32
N GLU A 107 6.77 -5.51 0.25
CA GLU A 107 7.42 -5.65 -1.05
C GLU A 107 7.97 -4.33 -1.63
N ALA A 108 7.55 -3.17 -1.13
CA ALA A 108 8.19 -1.90 -1.46
C ALA A 108 9.66 -1.85 -1.01
N THR A 109 10.02 -2.53 0.09
CA THR A 109 11.39 -2.55 0.60
C THR A 109 12.42 -3.05 -0.42
N PRO A 110 12.30 -4.26 -1.01
CA PRO A 110 13.24 -4.71 -2.01
C PRO A 110 13.21 -3.88 -3.30
N MET A 111 12.07 -3.27 -3.64
CA MET A 111 11.97 -2.36 -4.79
C MET A 111 12.79 -1.07 -4.55
N VAL A 112 12.62 -0.44 -3.38
CA VAL A 112 13.42 0.73 -2.97
C VAL A 112 14.91 0.42 -2.95
N ASN A 113 15.28 -0.74 -2.39
CA ASN A 113 16.67 -1.18 -2.34
C ASN A 113 17.30 -1.41 -3.72
N ARG A 114 16.49 -1.64 -4.75
CA ARG A 114 16.91 -1.72 -6.16
C ARG A 114 16.86 -0.37 -6.87
N GLY A 115 16.53 0.71 -6.17
CA GLY A 115 16.49 2.05 -6.72
C GLY A 115 15.21 2.37 -7.51
N LEU A 116 14.19 1.52 -7.45
CA LEU A 116 12.91 1.78 -8.11
C LEU A 116 12.13 2.88 -7.37
N GLN A 117 11.47 3.74 -8.13
CA GLN A 117 10.65 4.82 -7.60
C GLN A 117 9.34 4.25 -7.01
N THR A 118 9.33 4.02 -5.71
CA THR A 118 8.27 3.27 -5.04
C THR A 118 7.58 4.09 -3.95
N GLY A 119 6.26 4.14 -3.98
CA GLY A 119 5.38 4.57 -2.91
C GLY A 119 4.51 3.41 -2.43
N ALA A 120 3.71 3.62 -1.40
CA ALA A 120 2.79 2.59 -0.93
C ALA A 120 1.53 3.16 -0.30
N VAL A 121 0.44 2.40 -0.42
CA VAL A 121 -0.81 2.57 0.31
C VAL A 121 -1.16 1.26 1.00
N ALA A 122 -1.87 1.33 2.12
CA ALA A 122 -2.28 0.15 2.85
C ALA A 122 -3.67 0.29 3.46
N LEU A 123 -4.31 -0.85 3.71
CA LEU A 123 -5.49 -0.93 4.55
C LEU A 123 -5.10 -1.24 5.99
N PRO A 124 -5.73 -0.60 7.01
CA PRO A 124 -5.58 -1.02 8.40
C PRO A 124 -6.07 -2.45 8.58
N LEU A 125 -5.25 -3.32 9.18
CA LEU A 125 -5.53 -4.73 9.39
C LEU A 125 -5.59 -5.06 10.88
N GLY A 126 -6.75 -5.51 11.33
CA GLY A 126 -6.95 -6.05 12.67
C GLY A 126 -6.56 -7.53 12.75
N ASN A 127 -6.22 -7.98 13.96
CA ASN A 127 -5.75 -9.35 14.25
C ASN A 127 -4.61 -9.80 13.34
N TYR A 128 -3.68 -8.89 13.07
CA TYR A 128 -2.54 -9.07 12.17
C TYR A 128 -1.82 -10.41 12.42
N HIS A 129 -1.62 -11.18 11.36
CA HIS A 129 -1.13 -12.56 11.39
C HIS A 129 -2.01 -13.50 12.22
N ASN A 130 -3.32 -13.28 12.21
CA ASN A 130 -4.32 -14.03 12.97
C ASN A 130 -4.11 -13.98 14.50
N ILE A 131 -3.36 -12.99 14.99
CA ILE A 131 -3.10 -12.80 16.43
C ILE A 131 -4.07 -11.77 16.98
N GLY A 132 -5.15 -12.25 17.61
CA GLY A 132 -6.11 -11.43 18.32
C GLY A 132 -5.83 -11.36 19.83
N VAL A 133 -6.75 -10.73 20.56
CA VAL A 133 -6.62 -10.53 22.02
C VAL A 133 -6.72 -11.86 22.79
N LYS A 134 -7.53 -12.79 22.29
CA LYS A 134 -7.81 -14.08 22.95
C LYS A 134 -7.06 -15.27 22.33
N GLY A 135 -6.08 -15.01 21.47
CA GLY A 135 -5.33 -16.05 20.75
C GLY A 135 -5.51 -15.93 19.23
N LEU A 136 -5.74 -17.06 18.56
CA LEU A 136 -5.97 -17.08 17.12
C LEU A 136 -7.35 -16.50 16.80
N GLU A 137 -7.37 -15.40 16.06
CA GLU A 137 -8.57 -14.72 15.60
C GLU A 137 -8.42 -14.33 14.14
N THR A 138 -9.53 -14.31 13.41
CA THR A 138 -9.55 -13.96 11.99
C THR A 138 -9.08 -12.52 11.77
N GLU A 139 -8.19 -12.32 10.82
CA GLU A 139 -7.85 -10.98 10.31
C GLU A 139 -9.07 -10.28 9.75
N ASN A 140 -9.12 -8.98 9.91
CA ASN A 140 -10.25 -8.19 9.44
C ASN A 140 -9.82 -6.79 9.00
N ILE A 141 -10.57 -6.24 8.06
CA ILE A 141 -10.48 -4.86 7.59
C ILE A 141 -11.84 -4.17 7.68
N ALA A 142 -11.87 -2.86 7.76
CA ALA A 142 -13.12 -2.13 7.65
C ALA A 142 -13.53 -2.04 6.16
N LEU A 143 -14.77 -2.39 5.84
CA LEU A 143 -15.28 -2.29 4.47
C LEU A 143 -15.18 -0.85 3.92
N GLY A 144 -15.45 0.15 4.76
CA GLY A 144 -15.31 1.56 4.39
C GLY A 144 -13.88 1.92 3.96
N ASP A 145 -12.86 1.41 4.66
CA ASP A 145 -11.45 1.64 4.29
C ASP A 145 -11.13 1.00 2.92
N ALA A 146 -11.66 -0.21 2.67
CA ALA A 146 -11.46 -0.90 1.40
C ALA A 146 -12.15 -0.17 0.23
N LEU A 147 -13.36 0.35 0.43
CA LEU A 147 -14.07 1.13 -0.58
C LEU A 147 -13.32 2.44 -0.88
N SER A 148 -12.86 3.14 0.14
CA SER A 148 -12.06 4.37 -0.02
C SER A 148 -10.71 4.13 -0.71
N LEU A 149 -10.15 2.93 -0.65
CA LEU A 149 -8.91 2.62 -1.38
C LEU A 149 -9.15 2.51 -2.90
N VAL A 150 -10.36 2.22 -3.31
CA VAL A 150 -10.74 2.05 -4.73
C VAL A 150 -11.10 3.39 -5.38
N ASP A 151 -11.55 4.38 -4.60
CA ASP A 151 -11.88 5.72 -5.06
C ASP A 151 -10.63 6.53 -5.43
#